data_74c6ea7d1fdc3c3fd9e72ea9d3a519f1
#
_entry.id   74c6ea7d1fdc3c3fd9e72ea9d3a519f1
#
_cell.length_a   1.000
_cell.length_b   1.000
_cell.length_c   1.000
_cell.angle_alpha   90.00
_cell.angle_beta   90.00
_cell.angle_gamma   90.00
#
_symmetry.space_group_name_H-M   'P 1'
#
loop_
_entity.id
_entity.type
_entity.pdbx_description
1 polymer ?
#
loop_
_entity_poly.entity_id
_entity_poly.type
_entity_poly.pdbx_seq_one_letter_code
_entity_poly.pdbx_strand_id
1 'polypeptide(L)'
;MGQYILRRILISIPVLILITFSIYVLIDLAPGDPTDFFINPELGVTEENLANLRARFGLDQPLPVRYVNWLGQTLQGDLGYRFKNGDPVGEVLAQRLQNTLILMAAALFLGWALGVSAGIFTGLRQYSFWDFTLTGLSFIGISMPAFVAGIFGLYIFAVKLGWFPAGGMQTIGRSSSPFDLLWHLVLPATTLSLFYIATFMRYTRFSML
;
A
#
# COMPACT_ATOMS: atom_id res chain seq x y z
N MET A 1 27.32 11.32 -16.96
CA MET A 1 26.18 11.18 -16.05
C MET A 1 24.87 11.76 -16.63
N GLY A 2 24.85 13.01 -17.11
CA GLY A 2 23.63 13.65 -17.64
C GLY A 2 22.98 12.91 -18.82
N GLN A 3 23.74 12.47 -19.81
CA GLN A 3 23.23 11.71 -20.96
C GLN A 3 22.59 10.37 -20.54
N TYR A 4 23.14 9.69 -19.53
CA TYR A 4 22.57 8.45 -19.01
C TYR A 4 21.21 8.70 -18.35
N ILE A 5 21.11 9.75 -17.51
CA ILE A 5 19.86 10.13 -16.82
C ILE A 5 18.81 10.53 -17.86
N LEU A 6 19.18 11.39 -18.82
CA LEU A 6 18.26 11.84 -19.88
C LEU A 6 17.73 10.66 -20.70
N ARG A 7 18.61 9.76 -21.13
CA ARG A 7 18.20 8.55 -21.86
C ARG A 7 17.26 7.67 -21.06
N ARG A 8 17.50 7.55 -19.75
CA ARG A 8 16.64 6.74 -18.88
C ARG A 8 15.25 7.36 -18.70
N ILE A 9 15.18 8.68 -18.52
CA ILE A 9 13.91 9.41 -18.45
C ILE A 9 13.12 9.25 -19.76
N LEU A 10 13.79 9.47 -20.92
CA LEU A 10 13.16 9.35 -22.23
C LEU A 10 12.61 7.94 -22.51
N ILE A 11 13.27 6.90 -22.03
CA ILE A 11 12.78 5.51 -22.14
C ILE A 11 11.62 5.25 -21.16
N SER A 12 11.67 5.87 -19.98
CA SER A 12 10.62 5.66 -18.96
C SER A 12 9.26 6.26 -19.37
N ILE A 13 9.25 7.37 -20.11
CA ILE A 13 8.01 8.03 -20.55
C ILE A 13 7.12 7.10 -21.39
N PRO A 14 7.61 6.53 -22.53
CA PRO A 14 6.76 5.63 -23.32
C PRO A 14 6.35 4.37 -22.57
N VAL A 15 7.20 3.86 -21.66
CA VAL A 15 6.86 2.72 -20.80
C VAL A 15 5.74 3.08 -19.84
N LEU A 16 5.78 4.24 -19.19
CA LEU A 16 4.70 4.72 -18.33
C LEU A 16 3.39 4.93 -19.10
N ILE A 17 3.46 5.51 -20.29
CA ILE A 17 2.28 5.68 -21.16
C ILE A 17 1.69 4.32 -21.51
N LEU A 18 2.52 3.35 -21.89
CA LEU A 18 2.06 2.01 -22.23
C LEU A 18 1.39 1.31 -21.03
N ILE A 19 2.01 1.40 -19.85
CA ILE A 19 1.46 0.80 -18.63
C ILE A 19 0.13 1.45 -18.26
N THR A 20 0.08 2.77 -18.20
CA THR A 20 -1.14 3.49 -17.83
C THR A 20 -2.27 3.29 -18.85
N PHE A 21 -1.94 3.26 -20.15
CA PHE A 21 -2.90 2.93 -21.20
C PHE A 21 -3.43 1.50 -21.05
N SER A 22 -2.54 0.53 -20.83
CA SER A 22 -2.95 -0.88 -20.64
C SER A 22 -3.86 -1.04 -19.43
N ILE A 23 -3.53 -0.39 -18.31
CA ILE A 23 -4.39 -0.40 -17.11
C ILE A 23 -5.73 0.26 -17.41
N TYR A 24 -5.74 1.39 -18.13
CA TYR A 24 -6.97 2.09 -18.50
C TYR A 24 -7.89 1.21 -19.35
N VAL A 25 -7.32 0.49 -20.34
CA VAL A 25 -8.06 -0.50 -21.16
C VAL A 25 -8.60 -1.63 -20.31
N LEU A 26 -7.79 -2.19 -19.40
CA LEU A 26 -8.23 -3.27 -18.50
C LEU A 26 -9.39 -2.84 -17.59
N ILE A 27 -9.38 -1.61 -17.11
CA ILE A 27 -10.48 -1.05 -16.30
C ILE A 27 -11.73 -0.88 -17.17
N ASP A 28 -11.59 -0.40 -18.40
CA ASP A 28 -12.70 -0.22 -19.33
C ASP A 28 -13.35 -1.56 -19.77
N LEU A 29 -12.54 -2.63 -19.86
CA LEU A 29 -13.01 -3.98 -20.15
C LEU A 29 -13.60 -4.71 -18.94
N ALA A 30 -13.42 -4.17 -17.73
CA ALA A 30 -13.98 -4.77 -16.52
C ALA A 30 -15.52 -4.72 -16.58
N PRO A 31 -16.21 -5.79 -16.14
CA PRO A 31 -17.67 -5.79 -16.12
C PRO A 31 -18.20 -4.76 -15.12
N GLY A 32 -19.21 -3.97 -15.54
CA GLY A 32 -19.86 -2.93 -14.77
C GLY A 32 -19.71 -1.55 -15.44
N ASP A 33 -20.77 -0.75 -15.35
CA ASP A 33 -20.76 0.63 -15.83
C ASP A 33 -20.44 1.56 -14.63
N PRO A 34 -19.47 2.48 -14.74
CA PRO A 34 -19.20 3.46 -13.68
C PRO A 34 -20.45 4.26 -13.26
N THR A 35 -21.44 4.37 -14.15
CA THR A 35 -22.72 5.04 -13.82
C THR A 35 -23.62 4.20 -12.91
N ASP A 36 -23.38 2.89 -12.77
CA ASP A 36 -24.17 2.01 -11.89
C ASP A 36 -24.09 2.43 -10.41
N PHE A 37 -22.99 3.05 -10.00
CA PHE A 37 -22.83 3.62 -8.65
C PHE A 37 -23.78 4.78 -8.35
N PHE A 38 -24.31 5.44 -9.39
CA PHE A 38 -25.24 6.57 -9.26
C PHE A 38 -26.71 6.14 -9.43
N ILE A 39 -26.94 4.89 -9.81
CA ILE A 39 -28.29 4.35 -9.93
C ILE A 39 -28.79 4.03 -8.52
N ASN A 40 -29.65 4.92 -8.01
CA ASN A 40 -30.44 4.59 -6.82
C ASN A 40 -31.79 4.03 -7.30
N PRO A 41 -32.08 2.74 -7.03
CA PRO A 41 -33.33 2.11 -7.46
C PRO A 41 -34.59 2.83 -6.93
N GLU A 42 -34.46 3.54 -5.79
CA GLU A 42 -35.56 4.27 -5.15
C GLU A 42 -35.86 5.63 -5.83
N LEU A 43 -34.91 6.19 -6.56
CA LEU A 43 -35.05 7.52 -7.19
C LEU A 43 -35.49 7.46 -8.65
N GLY A 44 -35.76 6.27 -9.22
CA GLY A 44 -36.28 6.11 -10.59
C GLY A 44 -35.38 6.79 -11.63
N VAL A 45 -34.10 6.41 -11.70
CA VAL A 45 -33.17 6.98 -12.68
C VAL A 45 -33.67 6.65 -14.10
N THR A 46 -34.05 7.68 -14.84
CA THR A 46 -34.49 7.54 -16.22
C THR A 46 -33.28 7.30 -17.15
N GLU A 47 -33.51 6.65 -18.31
CA GLU A 47 -32.46 6.45 -19.33
C GLU A 47 -31.81 7.77 -19.76
N GLU A 48 -32.59 8.86 -19.79
CA GLU A 48 -32.11 10.20 -20.10
C GLU A 48 -31.09 10.71 -19.06
N ASN A 49 -31.34 10.46 -17.78
CA ASN A 49 -30.40 10.82 -16.70
C ASN A 49 -29.10 10.02 -16.79
N LEU A 50 -29.17 8.74 -17.17
CA LEU A 50 -28.01 7.89 -17.41
C LEU A 50 -27.20 8.38 -18.62
N ALA A 51 -27.86 8.74 -19.71
CA ALA A 51 -27.21 9.32 -20.89
C ALA A 51 -26.48 10.61 -20.57
N ASN A 52 -27.12 11.50 -19.79
CA ASN A 52 -26.51 12.76 -19.32
C ASN A 52 -25.31 12.50 -18.39
N LEU A 53 -25.37 11.51 -17.53
CA LEU A 53 -24.24 11.12 -16.67
C LEU A 53 -23.08 10.57 -17.50
N ARG A 54 -23.36 9.69 -18.47
CA ARG A 54 -22.34 9.15 -19.38
C ARG A 54 -21.65 10.26 -20.18
N ALA A 55 -22.42 11.21 -20.71
CA ALA A 55 -21.88 12.37 -21.42
C ALA A 55 -21.01 13.27 -20.50
N ARG A 56 -21.44 13.50 -19.25
CA ARG A 56 -20.65 14.28 -18.27
C ARG A 56 -19.33 13.62 -17.90
N PHE A 57 -19.28 12.30 -17.80
CA PHE A 57 -18.06 11.54 -17.54
C PHE A 57 -17.28 11.23 -18.83
N GLY A 58 -17.79 11.65 -20.00
CA GLY A 58 -17.17 11.40 -21.29
C GLY A 58 -17.13 9.92 -21.67
N LEU A 59 -17.97 9.09 -21.08
CA LEU A 59 -18.03 7.65 -21.35
C LEU A 59 -18.58 7.32 -22.73
N ASP A 60 -19.20 8.27 -23.38
CA ASP A 60 -19.68 8.23 -24.76
C ASP A 60 -18.56 8.36 -25.81
N GLN A 61 -17.38 8.81 -25.38
CA GLN A 61 -16.24 9.02 -26.27
C GLN A 61 -15.45 7.74 -26.50
N PRO A 62 -14.76 7.60 -27.68
CA PRO A 62 -13.85 6.48 -27.91
C PRO A 62 -12.75 6.38 -26.85
N LEU A 63 -12.40 5.16 -26.46
CA LEU A 63 -11.43 4.88 -25.39
C LEU A 63 -10.10 5.67 -25.52
N PRO A 64 -9.46 5.81 -26.70
CA PRO A 64 -8.23 6.58 -26.82
C PRO A 64 -8.41 8.06 -26.46
N VAL A 65 -9.56 8.65 -26.80
CA VAL A 65 -9.88 10.04 -26.50
C VAL A 65 -10.07 10.22 -25.00
N ARG A 66 -10.82 9.32 -24.37
CA ARG A 66 -10.99 9.29 -22.90
C ARG A 66 -9.65 9.18 -22.17
N TYR A 67 -8.76 8.31 -22.64
CA TYR A 67 -7.43 8.15 -22.07
C TYR A 67 -6.60 9.44 -22.18
N VAL A 68 -6.57 10.10 -23.35
CA VAL A 68 -5.81 11.35 -23.54
C VAL A 68 -6.35 12.47 -22.66
N ASN A 69 -7.68 12.59 -22.54
CA ASN A 69 -8.32 13.57 -21.66
C ASN A 69 -7.97 13.31 -20.19
N TRP A 70 -8.08 12.06 -19.74
CA TRP A 70 -7.69 11.64 -18.39
C TRP A 70 -6.21 11.92 -18.12
N LEU A 71 -5.32 11.59 -19.05
CA LEU A 71 -3.89 11.85 -18.91
C LEU A 71 -3.61 13.36 -18.81
N GLY A 72 -4.28 14.17 -19.62
CA GLY A 72 -4.15 15.63 -19.59
C GLY A 72 -4.59 16.24 -18.25
N GLN A 73 -5.71 15.79 -17.68
CA GLN A 73 -6.19 16.19 -16.36
C GLN A 73 -5.23 15.73 -15.25
N THR A 74 -4.78 14.49 -15.32
CA THR A 74 -3.82 13.92 -14.36
C THR A 74 -2.50 14.70 -14.33
N LEU A 75 -1.97 15.11 -15.50
CA LEU A 75 -0.76 15.93 -15.60
C LEU A 75 -0.94 17.34 -15.03
N GLN A 76 -2.17 17.86 -14.98
CA GLN A 76 -2.53 19.12 -14.34
C GLN A 76 -2.80 18.98 -12.82
N GLY A 77 -2.70 17.74 -12.28
CA GLY A 77 -2.96 17.45 -10.88
C GLY A 77 -4.42 17.14 -10.55
N ASP A 78 -5.31 17.13 -11.54
CA ASP A 78 -6.68 16.69 -11.36
C ASP A 78 -6.77 15.17 -11.54
N LEU A 79 -6.91 14.45 -10.41
CA LEU A 79 -7.06 13.01 -10.37
C LEU A 79 -8.53 12.55 -10.37
N GLY A 80 -9.46 13.50 -10.51
CA GLY A 80 -10.90 13.26 -10.50
C GLY A 80 -11.46 13.00 -9.11
N TYR A 81 -12.67 12.42 -9.11
CA TYR A 81 -13.47 12.17 -7.90
C TYR A 81 -13.82 10.69 -7.75
N ARG A 82 -13.95 10.25 -6.51
CA ARG A 82 -14.41 8.89 -6.20
C ARG A 82 -15.89 8.74 -6.50
N PHE A 83 -16.27 7.73 -7.26
CA PHE A 83 -17.67 7.46 -7.61
C PHE A 83 -18.56 7.19 -6.39
N LYS A 84 -18.01 6.60 -5.32
CA LYS A 84 -18.79 6.17 -4.15
C LYS A 84 -19.32 7.34 -3.30
N ASN A 85 -18.56 8.40 -3.11
CA ASN A 85 -18.86 9.48 -2.16
C ASN A 85 -18.48 10.87 -2.65
N GLY A 86 -17.97 11.01 -3.88
CA GLY A 86 -17.62 12.29 -4.46
C GLY A 86 -16.34 12.94 -3.90
N ASP A 87 -15.56 12.26 -3.06
CA ASP A 87 -14.32 12.82 -2.53
C ASP A 87 -13.28 13.03 -3.63
N PRO A 88 -12.49 14.12 -3.58
CA PRO A 88 -11.35 14.30 -4.48
C PRO A 88 -10.32 13.18 -4.29
N VAL A 89 -9.97 12.49 -5.39
CA VAL A 89 -9.01 11.37 -5.36
C VAL A 89 -7.65 11.82 -4.82
N GLY A 90 -7.20 13.03 -5.17
CA GLY A 90 -5.93 13.60 -4.72
C GLY A 90 -5.82 13.70 -3.20
N GLU A 91 -6.86 14.17 -2.52
CA GLU A 91 -6.89 14.30 -1.06
C GLU A 91 -6.89 12.93 -0.38
N VAL A 92 -7.74 12.03 -0.87
CA VAL A 92 -7.79 10.65 -0.33
C VAL A 92 -6.45 9.95 -0.52
N LEU A 93 -5.82 10.12 -1.68
CA LEU A 93 -4.52 9.53 -1.98
C LEU A 93 -3.42 10.09 -1.06
N ALA A 94 -3.37 11.42 -0.88
CA ALA A 94 -2.41 12.07 0.01
C ALA A 94 -2.53 11.55 1.45
N GLN A 95 -3.75 11.47 1.98
CA GLN A 95 -4.00 10.95 3.32
C GLN A 95 -3.59 9.48 3.46
N ARG A 96 -3.93 8.64 2.48
CA ARG A 96 -3.58 7.21 2.50
C ARG A 96 -2.08 6.99 2.34
N LEU A 97 -1.45 7.78 1.49
CA LEU A 97 0.00 7.74 1.29
C LEU A 97 0.75 8.09 2.58
N GLN A 98 0.33 9.15 3.28
CA GLN A 98 0.91 9.52 4.58
C GLN A 98 0.84 8.37 5.58
N ASN A 99 -0.33 7.74 5.73
CA ASN A 99 -0.50 6.61 6.65
C ASN A 99 0.37 5.41 6.25
N THR A 100 0.46 5.14 4.95
CA THR A 100 1.32 4.07 4.42
C THR A 100 2.79 4.35 4.69
N LEU A 101 3.25 5.58 4.48
CA LEU A 101 4.65 5.97 4.74
C LEU A 101 5.01 5.84 6.23
N ILE A 102 4.11 6.25 7.13
CA ILE A 102 4.33 6.10 8.59
C ILE A 102 4.47 4.62 8.95
N LEU A 103 3.56 3.78 8.48
CA LEU A 103 3.58 2.33 8.74
C LEU A 103 4.84 1.67 8.16
N MET A 104 5.17 1.97 6.91
CA MET A 104 6.36 1.40 6.23
C MET A 104 7.65 1.86 6.89
N ALA A 105 7.76 3.14 7.30
CA ALA A 105 8.92 3.65 8.02
C ALA A 105 9.09 2.94 9.37
N ALA A 106 8.01 2.76 10.13
CA ALA A 106 8.02 2.04 11.41
C ALA A 106 8.43 0.57 11.22
N ALA A 107 7.85 -0.12 10.24
CA ALA A 107 8.17 -1.53 9.96
C ALA A 107 9.62 -1.71 9.48
N LEU A 108 10.09 -0.81 8.60
CA LEU A 108 11.46 -0.84 8.10
C LEU A 108 12.48 -0.54 9.21
N PHE A 109 12.19 0.46 10.07
CA PHE A 109 13.04 0.79 11.21
C PHE A 109 13.15 -0.39 12.19
N LEU A 110 12.02 -1.02 12.56
CA LEU A 110 12.03 -2.21 13.41
C LEU A 110 12.78 -3.36 12.74
N GLY A 111 12.54 -3.58 11.46
CA GLY A 111 13.22 -4.62 10.67
C GLY A 111 14.72 -4.41 10.64
N TRP A 112 15.16 -3.18 10.36
CA TRP A 112 16.57 -2.81 10.37
C TRP A 112 17.19 -2.95 11.76
N ALA A 113 16.61 -2.34 12.78
CA ALA A 113 17.16 -2.31 14.12
C ALA A 113 17.31 -3.73 14.70
N LEU A 114 16.25 -4.53 14.63
CA LEU A 114 16.27 -5.91 15.17
C LEU A 114 17.05 -6.86 14.26
N GLY A 115 16.90 -6.74 12.94
CA GLY A 115 17.56 -7.62 11.98
C GLY A 115 19.06 -7.43 11.94
N VAL A 116 19.55 -6.19 11.90
CA VAL A 116 20.99 -5.90 11.94
C VAL A 116 21.60 -6.34 13.28
N SER A 117 20.95 -6.02 14.39
CA SER A 117 21.43 -6.43 15.72
C SER A 117 21.52 -7.96 15.87
N ALA A 118 20.48 -8.67 15.42
CA ALA A 118 20.47 -10.14 15.40
C ALA A 118 21.53 -10.71 14.46
N GLY A 119 21.74 -10.09 13.28
CA GLY A 119 22.76 -10.50 12.32
C GLY A 119 24.18 -10.34 12.85
N ILE A 120 24.49 -9.23 13.52
CA ILE A 120 25.77 -9.01 14.20
C ILE A 120 25.95 -10.05 15.30
N PHE A 121 24.95 -10.24 16.14
CA PHE A 121 25.02 -11.20 17.24
C PHE A 121 25.28 -12.63 16.76
N THR A 122 24.59 -13.10 15.74
CA THR A 122 24.78 -14.45 15.17
C THR A 122 26.08 -14.56 14.39
N GLY A 123 26.55 -13.51 13.73
CA GLY A 123 27.86 -13.46 13.07
C GLY A 123 29.02 -13.59 14.06
N LEU A 124 28.92 -12.95 15.23
CA LEU A 124 29.94 -13.03 16.30
C LEU A 124 29.91 -14.36 17.05
N ARG A 125 28.79 -15.06 17.10
CA ARG A 125 28.60 -16.33 17.83
C ARG A 125 28.18 -17.46 16.91
N GLN A 126 28.98 -17.69 15.88
CA GLN A 126 28.74 -18.72 14.88
C GLN A 126 28.63 -20.12 15.53
N TYR A 127 27.76 -20.96 14.95
CA TYR A 127 27.49 -22.32 15.37
C TYR A 127 26.99 -22.48 16.82
N SER A 128 26.61 -21.36 17.47
CA SER A 128 26.02 -21.40 18.81
C SER A 128 24.53 -21.77 18.74
N PHE A 129 23.95 -22.18 19.86
CA PHE A 129 22.51 -22.42 20.00
C PHE A 129 21.68 -21.20 19.49
N TRP A 130 22.11 -19.98 19.83
CA TRP A 130 21.42 -18.77 19.42
C TRP A 130 21.51 -18.50 17.92
N ASP A 131 22.63 -18.84 17.29
CA ASP A 131 22.80 -18.72 15.84
C ASP A 131 21.82 -19.67 15.13
N PHE A 132 21.73 -20.92 15.52
CA PHE A 132 20.78 -21.86 14.94
C PHE A 132 19.33 -21.45 15.17
N THR A 133 18.98 -21.00 16.39
CA THR A 133 17.62 -20.61 16.74
C THR A 133 17.16 -19.37 15.97
N LEU A 134 17.96 -18.28 15.97
CA LEU A 134 17.60 -17.05 15.28
C LEU A 134 17.59 -17.23 13.77
N THR A 135 18.52 -18.01 13.23
CA THR A 135 18.51 -18.37 11.81
C THR A 135 17.26 -19.19 11.46
N GLY A 136 16.90 -20.17 12.26
CA GLY A 136 15.66 -20.96 12.09
C GLY A 136 14.41 -20.08 12.12
N LEU A 137 14.31 -19.18 13.11
CA LEU A 137 13.21 -18.21 13.22
C LEU A 137 13.16 -17.27 12.00
N SER A 138 14.32 -16.87 11.46
CA SER A 138 14.37 -16.04 10.27
C SER A 138 13.79 -16.76 9.04
N PHE A 139 14.01 -18.07 8.90
CA PHE A 139 13.39 -18.84 7.82
C PHE A 139 11.87 -18.92 7.98
N ILE A 140 11.35 -19.10 9.20
CA ILE A 140 9.91 -19.07 9.46
C ILE A 140 9.33 -17.69 9.08
N GLY A 141 9.99 -16.60 9.47
CA GLY A 141 9.56 -15.24 9.17
C GLY A 141 9.48 -14.92 7.68
N ILE A 142 10.37 -15.51 6.86
CA ILE A 142 10.34 -15.33 5.40
C ILE A 142 9.31 -16.25 4.74
N SER A 143 9.15 -17.46 5.24
CA SER A 143 8.25 -18.46 4.65
C SER A 143 6.80 -18.17 4.93
N MET A 144 6.50 -17.41 5.99
CA MET A 144 5.13 -17.09 6.36
C MET A 144 4.64 -15.87 5.55
N PRO A 145 3.56 -16.00 4.76
CA PRO A 145 2.97 -14.85 4.08
C PRO A 145 2.55 -13.76 5.08
N ALA A 146 2.87 -12.49 4.78
CA ALA A 146 2.64 -11.36 5.69
C ALA A 146 1.18 -11.24 6.13
N PHE A 147 0.22 -11.53 5.23
CA PHE A 147 -1.20 -11.48 5.57
C PHE A 147 -1.60 -12.56 6.59
N VAL A 148 -0.96 -13.75 6.54
CA VAL A 148 -1.19 -14.83 7.52
C VAL A 148 -0.69 -14.40 8.89
N ALA A 149 0.55 -13.87 8.95
CA ALA A 149 1.09 -13.31 10.19
C ALA A 149 0.20 -12.19 10.74
N GLY A 150 -0.33 -11.34 9.86
CA GLY A 150 -1.25 -10.25 10.22
C GLY A 150 -2.56 -10.76 10.83
N ILE A 151 -3.20 -11.74 10.21
CA ILE A 151 -4.45 -12.32 10.72
C ILE A 151 -4.23 -13.00 12.08
N PHE A 152 -3.18 -13.79 12.22
CA PHE A 152 -2.87 -14.43 13.52
C PHE A 152 -2.51 -13.39 14.59
N GLY A 153 -1.69 -12.39 14.25
CA GLY A 153 -1.35 -11.31 15.16
C GLY A 153 -2.59 -10.54 15.63
N LEU A 154 -3.46 -10.16 14.71
CA LEU A 154 -4.72 -9.48 15.02
C LEU A 154 -5.62 -10.35 15.90
N TYR A 155 -5.80 -11.63 15.55
CA TYR A 155 -6.66 -12.53 16.31
C TYR A 155 -6.14 -12.75 17.74
N ILE A 156 -4.85 -12.99 17.90
CA ILE A 156 -4.26 -13.28 19.23
C ILE A 156 -4.19 -12.00 20.06
N PHE A 157 -3.53 -10.96 19.54
CA PHE A 157 -3.16 -9.79 20.34
C PHE A 157 -4.23 -8.71 20.42
N ALA A 158 -5.06 -8.54 19.39
CA ALA A 158 -6.13 -7.57 19.43
C ALA A 158 -7.45 -8.19 19.91
N VAL A 159 -7.86 -9.38 19.41
CA VAL A 159 -9.16 -9.94 19.71
C VAL A 159 -9.14 -10.78 20.99
N LYS A 160 -8.19 -11.73 21.13
CA LYS A 160 -8.17 -12.63 22.29
C LYS A 160 -7.60 -11.97 23.55
N LEU A 161 -6.49 -11.25 23.42
CA LEU A 161 -5.78 -10.66 24.55
C LEU A 161 -6.17 -9.20 24.80
N GLY A 162 -6.75 -8.50 23.81
CA GLY A 162 -7.12 -7.09 23.93
C GLY A 162 -5.91 -6.15 24.18
N TRP A 163 -4.71 -6.57 23.80
CA TRP A 163 -3.50 -5.78 24.08
C TRP A 163 -3.32 -4.62 23.13
N PHE A 164 -3.74 -4.77 21.88
CA PHE A 164 -3.57 -3.77 20.83
C PHE A 164 -4.88 -3.48 20.12
N PRO A 165 -5.02 -2.29 19.52
CA PRO A 165 -6.18 -1.97 18.70
C PRO A 165 -6.27 -2.87 17.46
N ALA A 166 -7.49 -3.23 17.07
CA ALA A 166 -7.72 -4.07 15.90
C ALA A 166 -7.55 -3.32 14.55
N GLY A 167 -7.51 -1.99 14.57
CA GLY A 167 -7.33 -1.18 13.36
C GLY A 167 -7.42 0.32 13.64
N GLY A 168 -7.28 1.12 12.57
CA GLY A 168 -7.24 2.57 12.68
C GLY A 168 -5.84 3.12 12.94
N MET A 169 -5.72 4.44 12.94
CA MET A 169 -4.49 5.17 13.25
C MET A 169 -4.59 5.90 14.60
N GLN A 170 -5.78 5.94 15.18
CA GLN A 170 -6.07 6.61 16.45
C GLN A 170 -7.33 6.04 17.10
N THR A 171 -7.45 6.22 18.40
CA THR A 171 -8.63 5.82 19.17
C THR A 171 -9.80 6.77 18.88
N ILE A 172 -10.94 6.21 18.49
CA ILE A 172 -12.15 6.99 18.20
C ILE A 172 -12.59 7.74 19.46
N GLY A 173 -12.85 9.05 19.33
CA GLY A 173 -13.31 9.90 20.42
C GLY A 173 -12.19 10.43 21.34
N ARG A 174 -10.93 10.16 21.06
CA ARG A 174 -9.78 10.80 21.73
C ARG A 174 -9.07 11.79 20.80
N SER A 175 -8.46 12.82 21.39
CA SER A 175 -7.55 13.69 20.65
C SER A 175 -6.33 12.86 20.19
N SER A 176 -5.93 13.02 18.92
CA SER A 176 -4.76 12.34 18.38
C SER A 176 -3.51 12.70 19.20
N SER A 177 -2.84 11.69 19.74
CA SER A 177 -1.57 11.84 20.42
C SER A 177 -0.50 10.96 19.76
N PRO A 178 0.78 11.37 19.80
CA PRO A 178 1.86 10.53 19.26
C PRO A 178 1.92 9.15 19.92
N PHE A 179 1.55 9.05 21.19
CA PHE A 179 1.52 7.79 21.91
C PHE A 179 0.39 6.86 21.44
N ASP A 180 -0.79 7.42 21.17
CA ASP A 180 -1.93 6.67 20.63
C ASP A 180 -1.60 6.14 19.22
N LEU A 181 -0.96 6.96 18.38
CA LEU A 181 -0.46 6.54 17.08
C LEU A 181 0.54 5.38 17.19
N LEU A 182 1.53 5.49 18.07
CA LEU A 182 2.49 4.42 18.30
C LEU A 182 1.80 3.12 18.74
N TRP A 183 0.80 3.21 19.61
CA TRP A 183 0.02 2.06 20.08
C TRP A 183 -0.69 1.34 18.94
N HIS A 184 -1.28 2.09 18.01
CA HIS A 184 -1.93 1.54 16.81
C HIS A 184 -0.91 0.98 15.80
N LEU A 185 0.33 1.47 15.79
CA LEU A 185 1.38 1.02 14.88
C LEU A 185 2.06 -0.28 15.33
N VAL A 186 2.07 -0.61 16.64
CA VAL A 186 2.83 -1.76 17.16
C VAL A 186 2.49 -3.03 16.40
N LEU A 187 1.23 -3.41 16.33
CA LEU A 187 0.81 -4.68 15.75
C LEU A 187 1.08 -4.76 14.22
N PRO A 188 0.64 -3.80 13.40
CA PRO A 188 0.90 -3.87 11.96
C PRO A 188 2.37 -3.68 11.60
N ALA A 189 3.10 -2.81 12.32
CA ALA A 189 4.52 -2.60 12.06
C ALA A 189 5.36 -3.84 12.43
N THR A 190 5.09 -4.49 13.56
CA THR A 190 5.78 -5.74 13.94
C THR A 190 5.48 -6.85 12.94
N THR A 191 4.24 -7.01 12.50
CA THR A 191 3.87 -8.00 11.49
C THR A 191 4.63 -7.80 10.18
N LEU A 192 4.65 -6.58 9.66
CA LEU A 192 5.39 -6.27 8.42
C LEU A 192 6.90 -6.34 8.61
N SER A 193 7.41 -6.04 9.81
CA SER A 193 8.85 -6.09 10.08
C SER A 193 9.43 -7.49 10.11
N LEU A 194 8.64 -8.54 10.31
CA LEU A 194 9.13 -9.93 10.35
C LEU A 194 9.95 -10.30 9.11
N PHE A 195 9.47 -9.94 7.93
CA PHE A 195 10.19 -10.15 6.68
C PHE A 195 11.48 -9.35 6.61
N TYR A 196 11.46 -8.10 7.04
CA TYR A 196 12.64 -7.22 7.04
C TYR A 196 13.67 -7.66 8.09
N ILE A 197 13.25 -8.06 9.29
CA ILE A 197 14.13 -8.61 10.34
C ILE A 197 14.90 -9.81 9.78
N ALA A 198 14.19 -10.77 9.21
CA ALA A 198 14.77 -11.98 8.67
C ALA A 198 15.73 -11.69 7.49
N THR A 199 15.39 -10.72 6.64
CA THR A 199 16.21 -10.30 5.51
C THR A 199 17.48 -9.60 5.97
N PHE A 200 17.38 -8.56 6.80
CA PHE A 200 18.53 -7.81 7.31
C PHE A 200 19.44 -8.68 8.17
N MET A 201 18.88 -9.55 9.00
CA MET A 201 19.67 -10.49 9.80
C MET A 201 20.57 -11.36 8.92
N ARG A 202 20.03 -11.96 7.85
CA ARG A 202 20.81 -12.82 6.97
C ARG A 202 21.89 -12.06 6.20
N TYR A 203 21.56 -10.90 5.65
CA TYR A 203 22.55 -10.08 4.95
C TYR A 203 23.65 -9.61 5.88
N THR A 204 23.33 -9.14 7.07
CA THR A 204 24.32 -8.69 8.06
C THR A 204 25.21 -9.84 8.50
N ARG A 205 24.61 -11.00 8.85
CA ARG A 205 25.39 -12.20 9.19
C ARG A 205 26.33 -12.61 8.09
N PHE A 206 25.85 -12.68 6.85
CA PHE A 206 26.67 -13.03 5.70
C PHE A 206 27.82 -12.03 5.46
N SER A 207 27.60 -10.76 5.67
CA SER A 207 28.64 -9.72 5.50
C SER A 207 29.70 -9.76 6.60
N MET A 208 29.44 -10.43 7.73
CA MET A 208 30.38 -10.55 8.85
C MET A 208 31.22 -11.85 8.79
N LEU A 209 30.85 -12.79 7.92
CA LEU A 209 31.55 -14.05 7.70
C LEU A 209 32.55 -13.97 6.58
#